data_3db2f6b7d3155cf34625d69114eaafb6
#
_entry.id   3db2f6b7d3155cf34625d69114eaafb6
#
_cell.length_a   1.000
_cell.length_b   1.000
_cell.length_c   1.000
_cell.angle_alpha   90.00
_cell.angle_beta   90.00
_cell.angle_gamma   90.00
#
_symmetry.space_group_name_H-M   'P 1'
#
loop_
_entity.id
_entity.type
_entity.pdbx_description
1 polymer ?
#
loop_
_entity_poly.entity_id
_entity_poly.type
_entity_poly.pdbx_seq_one_letter_code
_entity_poly.pdbx_strand_id
1 'polypeptide(L)'
;MPAKYFLGLGVDEKAPDHTTLTAFKKRILENGKLAAYEQLLQEIVRLAVEKGVKFGALQIVDSTHSIANVNVQQDERRQRKGQLPRDSGASWGVKGSYKVRDEEGKPQERREYFYGYKMHASMNAQSGLITSLCCSSGNRPDNEYFCRLVQADLAQGLPVDTYTGDRAYDDSELHVFLQANHLHDALKLNDYRTQKKDVHKGVWEELQASEHYQNGIRQRYQIERKFGEAKREHGLGRCRYVGLIRYALQCFLTAIVLNLKRLVWLLRGVPFKGRARAVA
;
A
#
# COMPACT_ATOMS: atom_id res chain seq x y z
N MET A 1 21.91 7.15 -25.87
CA MET A 1 22.30 8.59 -25.75
C MET A 1 21.42 9.38 -24.77
N PRO A 2 20.08 9.47 -24.88
CA PRO A 2 19.27 10.28 -23.96
C PRO A 2 19.45 9.96 -22.48
N ALA A 3 19.58 8.67 -22.12
CA ALA A 3 19.75 8.23 -20.74
C ALA A 3 21.08 8.66 -20.11
N LYS A 4 22.19 8.66 -20.89
CA LYS A 4 23.48 9.14 -20.41
C LYS A 4 23.45 10.64 -20.13
N TYR A 5 22.85 11.41 -21.03
CA TYR A 5 22.66 12.85 -20.86
C TYR A 5 21.85 13.17 -19.60
N PHE A 6 20.74 12.46 -19.40
CA PHE A 6 19.90 12.61 -18.20
C PHE A 6 20.66 12.31 -16.90
N LEU A 7 21.59 11.34 -16.93
CA LEU A 7 22.42 10.95 -15.79
C LEU A 7 23.66 11.84 -15.62
N GLY A 8 23.85 12.86 -16.47
CA GLY A 8 25.03 13.71 -16.46
C GLY A 8 26.33 13.00 -16.89
N LEU A 9 26.21 11.87 -17.60
CA LEU A 9 27.35 11.08 -18.06
C LEU A 9 27.84 11.56 -19.43
N GLY A 10 29.15 11.65 -19.59
CA GLY A 10 29.80 11.90 -20.89
C GLY A 10 29.52 10.78 -21.89
N VAL A 11 29.75 11.07 -23.18
CA VAL A 11 29.51 10.11 -24.27
C VAL A 11 30.35 8.84 -24.07
N ASP A 12 31.57 8.99 -23.63
CA ASP A 12 32.54 7.90 -23.43
C ASP A 12 32.46 7.27 -22.04
N GLU A 13 31.76 7.89 -21.09
CA GLU A 13 31.59 7.31 -19.76
C GLU A 13 30.74 6.06 -19.77
N LYS A 14 31.19 5.05 -19.03
CA LYS A 14 30.46 3.77 -18.92
C LYS A 14 29.23 3.94 -18.05
N ALA A 15 28.05 3.71 -18.59
CA ALA A 15 26.81 3.69 -17.81
C ALA A 15 26.79 2.50 -16.83
N PRO A 16 26.22 2.67 -15.62
CA PRO A 16 25.98 1.55 -14.73
C PRO A 16 25.13 0.47 -15.41
N ASP A 17 25.55 -0.77 -15.27
CA ASP A 17 24.81 -1.92 -15.76
C ASP A 17 23.90 -2.55 -14.68
N HIS A 18 23.19 -3.61 -15.04
CA HIS A 18 22.30 -4.32 -14.11
C HIS A 18 23.05 -4.95 -12.92
N THR A 19 24.34 -5.30 -13.07
CA THR A 19 25.14 -5.87 -11.98
C THR A 19 25.49 -4.80 -10.95
N THR A 20 25.80 -3.58 -11.38
CA THR A 20 26.02 -2.43 -10.50
C THR A 20 24.80 -2.13 -9.64
N LEU A 21 23.60 -2.10 -10.24
CA LEU A 21 22.36 -1.89 -9.51
C LEU A 21 22.05 -3.05 -8.54
N THR A 22 22.40 -4.27 -8.91
CA THR A 22 22.22 -5.46 -8.06
C THR A 22 23.17 -5.40 -6.86
N ALA A 23 24.45 -5.07 -7.08
CA ALA A 23 25.44 -4.91 -6.02
C ALA A 23 25.08 -3.75 -5.07
N PHE A 24 24.60 -2.63 -5.61
CA PHE A 24 24.13 -1.49 -4.83
C PHE A 24 22.96 -1.86 -3.91
N LYS A 25 21.92 -2.50 -4.44
CA LYS A 25 20.77 -2.98 -3.65
C LYS A 25 21.21 -3.95 -2.55
N LYS A 26 22.11 -4.89 -2.87
CA LYS A 26 22.65 -5.85 -1.90
C LYS A 26 23.36 -5.13 -0.74
N ARG A 27 24.27 -4.20 -1.04
CA ARG A 27 24.99 -3.42 -0.01
C ARG A 27 24.07 -2.63 0.91
N ILE A 28 23.00 -2.02 0.35
CA ILE A 28 22.04 -1.28 1.17
C ILE A 28 21.28 -2.22 2.12
N LEU A 29 20.83 -3.36 1.63
CA LEU A 29 20.08 -4.32 2.45
C LEU A 29 20.93 -4.97 3.52
N GLU A 30 22.19 -5.33 3.21
CA GLU A 30 23.14 -5.91 4.16
C GLU A 30 23.51 -4.95 5.30
N ASN A 31 23.53 -3.65 5.02
CA ASN A 31 23.80 -2.62 6.03
C ASN A 31 22.55 -2.16 6.81
N GLY A 32 21.43 -2.87 6.70
CA GLY A 32 20.18 -2.51 7.39
C GLY A 32 19.56 -1.18 6.96
N LYS A 33 19.97 -0.63 5.82
CA LYS A 33 19.58 0.72 5.37
C LYS A 33 18.25 0.76 4.61
N LEU A 34 17.32 -0.19 4.86
CA LEU A 34 15.97 -0.09 4.31
C LEU A 34 15.29 1.22 4.75
N ALA A 35 15.60 1.69 5.97
CA ALA A 35 15.15 2.98 6.49
C ALA A 35 15.52 4.17 5.58
N ALA A 36 16.61 4.10 4.81
CA ALA A 36 16.97 5.16 3.87
C ALA A 36 15.94 5.32 2.73
N TYR A 37 15.25 4.25 2.34
CA TYR A 37 14.17 4.34 1.34
C TYR A 37 12.88 4.86 1.93
N GLU A 38 12.61 4.56 3.20
CA GLU A 38 11.53 5.18 3.96
C GLU A 38 11.75 6.69 4.08
N GLN A 39 12.95 7.11 4.49
CA GLN A 39 13.35 8.52 4.52
C GLN A 39 13.23 9.19 3.14
N LEU A 40 13.65 8.52 2.07
CA LEU A 40 13.51 9.06 0.71
C LEU A 40 12.04 9.26 0.31
N LEU A 41 11.14 8.34 0.70
CA LEU A 41 9.71 8.51 0.48
C LEU A 41 9.17 9.73 1.23
N GLN A 42 9.57 9.91 2.49
CA GLN A 42 9.19 11.06 3.33
C GLN A 42 9.74 12.37 2.76
N GLU A 43 11.00 12.38 2.26
CA GLU A 43 11.59 13.56 1.61
C GLU A 43 10.82 13.97 0.34
N ILE A 44 10.29 13.02 -0.43
CA ILE A 44 9.45 13.36 -1.59
C ILE A 44 8.14 14.00 -1.14
N VAL A 45 7.55 13.53 -0.03
CA VAL A 45 6.34 14.14 0.55
C VAL A 45 6.66 15.54 1.07
N ARG A 46 7.77 15.73 1.79
CA ARG A 46 8.24 17.02 2.26
C ARG A 46 8.49 18.01 1.09
N LEU A 47 9.17 17.55 0.05
CA LEU A 47 9.37 18.33 -1.17
C LEU A 47 8.05 18.74 -1.83
N ALA A 48 7.04 17.86 -1.82
CA ALA A 48 5.72 18.20 -2.35
C ALA A 48 5.09 19.35 -1.55
N VAL A 49 5.15 19.32 -0.23
CA VAL A 49 4.67 20.40 0.65
C VAL A 49 5.41 21.71 0.34
N GLU A 50 6.75 21.67 0.27
CA GLU A 50 7.58 22.84 -0.04
C GLU A 50 7.26 23.45 -1.42
N LYS A 51 6.89 22.62 -2.38
CA LYS A 51 6.47 23.06 -3.71
C LYS A 51 5.00 23.51 -3.79
N GLY A 52 4.31 23.61 -2.66
CA GLY A 52 2.94 24.11 -2.58
C GLY A 52 1.85 23.08 -2.96
N VAL A 53 2.18 21.78 -3.01
CA VAL A 53 1.16 20.75 -3.17
C VAL A 53 0.26 20.72 -1.94
N LYS A 54 -1.04 20.84 -2.16
CA LYS A 54 -2.02 20.80 -1.08
C LYS A 54 -2.28 19.37 -0.63
N PHE A 55 -2.20 19.16 0.68
CA PHE A 55 -2.64 17.94 1.35
C PHE A 55 -3.97 18.23 2.04
N GLY A 56 -4.91 17.30 1.90
CA GLY A 56 -6.20 17.38 2.59
C GLY A 56 -6.18 16.61 3.90
N ALA A 57 -7.23 16.80 4.65
CA ALA A 57 -7.43 16.18 5.97
C ALA A 57 -7.57 14.65 5.93
N LEU A 58 -8.05 14.08 4.81
CA LEU A 58 -8.37 12.65 4.67
C LEU A 58 -7.17 11.81 4.22
N GLN A 59 -6.85 10.78 5.01
CA GLN A 59 -5.96 9.68 4.65
C GLN A 59 -6.74 8.39 4.37
N ILE A 60 -6.30 7.66 3.38
CA ILE A 60 -6.86 6.37 2.98
C ILE A 60 -5.83 5.30 3.27
N VAL A 61 -6.17 4.35 4.12
CA VAL A 61 -5.32 3.19 4.45
C VAL A 61 -5.89 1.94 3.81
N ASP A 62 -5.04 1.18 3.15
CA ASP A 62 -5.42 -0.10 2.54
C ASP A 62 -4.19 -0.98 2.31
N SER A 63 -4.41 -2.24 2.01
CA SER A 63 -3.36 -3.20 1.69
C SER A 63 -3.49 -3.77 0.28
N THR A 64 -2.37 -4.20 -0.27
CA THR A 64 -2.36 -4.93 -1.53
C THR A 64 -1.38 -6.09 -1.48
N HIS A 65 -1.76 -7.23 -2.06
CA HIS A 65 -0.94 -8.43 -2.10
C HIS A 65 -0.04 -8.48 -3.33
N SER A 66 1.09 -9.16 -3.18
CA SER A 66 2.03 -9.54 -4.25
C SER A 66 2.38 -11.02 -4.15
N ILE A 67 2.41 -11.70 -5.27
CA ILE A 67 2.77 -13.13 -5.33
C ILE A 67 4.28 -13.27 -5.13
N ALA A 68 4.71 -14.22 -4.30
CA ALA A 68 6.14 -14.51 -4.09
C ALA A 68 6.81 -15.07 -5.35
N ASN A 69 8.12 -14.82 -5.46
CA ASN A 69 8.91 -15.27 -6.62
C ASN A 69 9.52 -16.66 -6.38
N VAL A 70 8.67 -17.63 -6.08
CA VAL A 70 9.07 -19.03 -5.83
C VAL A 70 8.13 -20.00 -6.56
N ASN A 71 8.59 -21.23 -6.72
CA ASN A 71 7.73 -22.33 -7.10
C ASN A 71 7.05 -22.88 -5.84
N VAL A 72 5.79 -22.53 -5.65
CA VAL A 72 5.01 -22.87 -4.44
C VAL A 72 4.97 -24.38 -4.19
N GLN A 73 4.77 -25.19 -5.25
CA GLN A 73 4.71 -26.64 -5.11
C GLN A 73 6.05 -27.25 -4.62
N GLN A 74 7.18 -26.69 -5.08
CA GLN A 74 8.49 -27.10 -4.58
C GLN A 74 8.71 -26.70 -3.12
N ASP A 75 8.28 -25.51 -2.73
CA ASP A 75 8.38 -25.03 -1.35
C ASP A 75 7.50 -25.85 -0.41
N GLU A 76 6.30 -26.21 -0.82
CA GLU A 76 5.45 -27.14 -0.06
C GLU A 76 6.07 -28.55 0.08
N ARG A 77 6.68 -29.08 -1.00
CA ARG A 77 7.39 -30.36 -0.93
C ARG A 77 8.58 -30.31 0.03
N ARG A 78 9.31 -29.19 0.09
CA ARG A 78 10.39 -28.96 1.04
C ARG A 78 9.87 -28.96 2.48
N GLN A 79 8.80 -28.22 2.74
CA GLN A 79 8.16 -28.15 4.06
C GLN A 79 7.68 -29.53 4.54
N ARG A 80 7.06 -30.33 3.67
CA ARG A 80 6.65 -31.72 3.98
C ARG A 80 7.83 -32.62 4.34
N LYS A 81 9.05 -32.29 3.87
CA LYS A 81 10.30 -32.99 4.21
C LYS A 81 11.03 -32.38 5.41
N GLY A 82 10.40 -31.45 6.14
CA GLY A 82 11.02 -30.76 7.27
C GLY A 82 12.11 -29.75 6.87
N GLN A 83 12.21 -29.38 5.58
CA GLN A 83 13.17 -28.39 5.09
C GLN A 83 12.53 -27.00 5.06
N LEU A 84 13.35 -25.96 5.24
CA LEU A 84 12.89 -24.57 5.10
C LEU A 84 12.46 -24.28 3.65
N PRO A 85 11.37 -23.51 3.45
CA PRO A 85 11.00 -23.02 2.14
C PRO A 85 12.10 -22.11 1.60
N ARG A 86 12.16 -21.96 0.27
CA ARG A 86 13.10 -21.02 -0.36
C ARG A 86 12.85 -19.58 0.07
N ASP A 87 11.58 -19.24 0.28
CA ASP A 87 11.14 -17.94 0.79
C ASP A 87 10.43 -18.11 2.14
N SER A 88 11.21 -18.01 3.22
CA SER A 88 10.70 -18.12 4.59
C SER A 88 9.89 -16.91 5.04
N GLY A 89 9.95 -15.81 4.31
CA GLY A 89 9.19 -14.59 4.61
C GLY A 89 7.81 -14.57 3.95
N ALA A 90 7.57 -15.40 2.92
CA ALA A 90 6.29 -15.49 2.25
C ALA A 90 5.35 -16.47 2.96
N SER A 91 4.04 -16.21 2.84
CA SER A 91 3.01 -17.10 3.41
C SER A 91 1.73 -17.07 2.59
N TRP A 92 0.86 -18.05 2.83
CA TRP A 92 -0.48 -18.07 2.29
C TRP A 92 -1.34 -16.96 2.91
N GLY A 93 -2.00 -16.18 2.07
CA GLY A 93 -2.98 -15.17 2.46
C GLY A 93 -4.28 -15.33 1.68
N VAL A 94 -5.34 -14.71 2.16
CA VAL A 94 -6.64 -14.64 1.48
C VAL A 94 -6.66 -13.37 0.64
N LYS A 95 -6.98 -13.50 -0.65
CA LYS A 95 -7.13 -12.37 -1.58
C LYS A 95 -8.55 -11.82 -1.57
N GLY A 96 -9.52 -12.68 -1.36
CA GLY A 96 -10.93 -12.36 -1.34
C GLY A 96 -11.80 -13.60 -1.28
N SER A 97 -13.10 -13.41 -1.17
CA SER A 97 -14.07 -14.48 -1.29
C SER A 97 -15.11 -14.16 -2.36
N TYR A 98 -15.67 -15.19 -2.98
CA TYR A 98 -16.74 -15.06 -3.95
C TYR A 98 -17.77 -16.20 -3.75
N LYS A 99 -19.02 -15.89 -4.03
CA LYS A 99 -20.10 -16.86 -3.92
C LYS A 99 -20.22 -17.67 -5.22
N VAL A 100 -20.13 -18.98 -5.11
CA VAL A 100 -20.38 -19.93 -6.20
C VAL A 100 -21.62 -20.75 -5.82
N ARG A 101 -22.42 -21.12 -6.80
CA ARG A 101 -23.47 -22.13 -6.57
C ARG A 101 -22.88 -23.52 -6.77
N ASP A 102 -23.17 -24.43 -5.84
CA ASP A 102 -22.81 -25.85 -5.99
C ASP A 102 -23.73 -26.55 -7.01
N GLU A 103 -23.52 -27.84 -7.22
CA GLU A 103 -24.32 -28.67 -8.14
C GLU A 103 -25.82 -28.77 -7.75
N GLU A 104 -26.11 -28.51 -6.46
CA GLU A 104 -27.49 -28.46 -5.94
C GLU A 104 -28.07 -27.04 -5.96
N GLY A 105 -27.35 -26.04 -6.49
CA GLY A 105 -27.79 -24.65 -6.58
C GLY A 105 -27.63 -23.84 -5.28
N LYS A 106 -27.03 -24.42 -4.21
CA LYS A 106 -26.81 -23.74 -2.93
C LYS A 106 -25.61 -22.80 -3.02
N PRO A 107 -25.71 -21.59 -2.43
CA PRO A 107 -24.59 -20.65 -2.43
C PRO A 107 -23.48 -21.14 -1.50
N GLN A 108 -22.30 -21.37 -2.05
CA GLN A 108 -21.07 -21.64 -1.31
C GLN A 108 -20.12 -20.47 -1.42
N GLU A 109 -19.46 -20.09 -0.32
CA GLU A 109 -18.40 -19.11 -0.32
C GLU A 109 -17.07 -19.80 -0.61
N ARG A 110 -16.42 -19.40 -1.71
CA ARG A 110 -15.06 -19.83 -2.04
C ARG A 110 -14.07 -18.71 -1.81
N ARG A 111 -12.96 -19.03 -1.16
CA ARG A 111 -11.87 -18.08 -0.91
C ARG A 111 -10.79 -18.22 -1.98
N GLU A 112 -10.32 -17.10 -2.49
CA GLU A 112 -9.14 -17.04 -3.35
C GLU A 112 -7.90 -16.80 -2.49
N TYR A 113 -6.89 -17.64 -2.67
CA TYR A 113 -5.65 -17.58 -1.89
C TYR A 113 -4.50 -17.12 -2.78
N PHE A 114 -3.50 -16.51 -2.15
CA PHE A 114 -2.21 -16.21 -2.77
C PHE A 114 -1.08 -16.62 -1.82
N TYR A 115 0.08 -16.96 -2.38
CA TYR A 115 1.30 -17.18 -1.60
C TYR A 115 2.24 -16.00 -1.83
N GLY A 116 2.55 -15.24 -0.78
CA GLY A 116 3.37 -14.04 -0.96
C GLY A 116 3.34 -13.08 0.23
N TYR A 117 3.22 -11.80 -0.12
CA TYR A 117 3.38 -10.67 0.77
C TYR A 117 2.24 -9.66 0.63
N LYS A 118 2.13 -8.75 1.61
CA LYS A 118 1.27 -7.58 1.55
C LYS A 118 2.08 -6.29 1.70
N MET A 119 1.70 -5.27 0.94
CA MET A 119 2.09 -3.89 1.15
C MET A 119 0.90 -3.16 1.75
N HIS A 120 1.09 -2.59 2.94
CA HIS A 120 0.14 -1.71 3.61
C HIS A 120 0.59 -0.29 3.35
N ALA A 121 -0.31 0.58 2.92
CA ALA A 121 0.03 1.96 2.59
C ALA A 121 -1.04 2.94 3.08
N SER A 122 -0.59 4.13 3.44
CA SER A 122 -1.43 5.30 3.66
C SER A 122 -1.23 6.29 2.52
N MET A 123 -2.31 6.85 2.02
CA MET A 123 -2.32 7.78 0.90
C MET A 123 -3.22 8.98 1.22
N ASN A 124 -2.71 10.17 1.00
CA ASN A 124 -3.52 11.38 1.13
C ASN A 124 -4.53 11.48 -0.02
N ALA A 125 -5.81 11.61 0.30
CA ALA A 125 -6.88 11.61 -0.69
C ALA A 125 -6.79 12.79 -1.68
N GLN A 126 -6.40 13.98 -1.22
CA GLN A 126 -6.35 15.18 -2.05
C GLN A 126 -5.12 15.19 -2.96
N SER A 127 -3.93 14.98 -2.41
CA SER A 127 -2.69 14.96 -3.21
C SER A 127 -2.56 13.68 -4.04
N GLY A 128 -3.10 12.55 -3.57
CA GLY A 128 -2.90 11.22 -4.16
C GLY A 128 -1.47 10.70 -3.98
N LEU A 129 -0.70 11.26 -3.02
CA LEU A 129 0.63 10.80 -2.66
C LEU A 129 0.56 9.75 -1.56
N ILE A 130 1.36 8.71 -1.67
CA ILE A 130 1.58 7.71 -0.62
C ILE A 130 2.48 8.38 0.44
N THR A 131 2.00 8.51 1.66
CA THR A 131 2.70 9.20 2.76
C THR A 131 3.49 8.24 3.62
N SER A 132 2.98 7.03 3.83
CA SER A 132 3.66 5.98 4.56
C SER A 132 3.35 4.60 4.00
N LEU A 133 4.24 3.65 4.22
CA LEU A 133 4.02 2.24 3.88
C LEU A 133 4.82 1.30 4.78
N CYS A 134 4.32 0.08 4.91
CA CYS A 134 5.04 -1.04 5.51
C CYS A 134 4.67 -2.35 4.80
N CYS A 135 5.40 -3.42 5.08
CA CYS A 135 5.22 -4.70 4.40
C CYS A 135 5.11 -5.85 5.40
N SER A 136 4.33 -6.86 5.03
CA SER A 136 4.16 -8.07 5.82
C SER A 136 4.15 -9.33 4.96
N SER A 137 4.23 -10.49 5.60
CA SER A 137 3.89 -11.76 4.96
C SER A 137 2.38 -11.86 4.71
N GLY A 138 1.98 -12.71 3.75
CA GLY A 138 0.60 -12.77 3.24
C GLY A 138 -0.47 -13.13 4.27
N ASN A 139 -0.11 -13.86 5.34
CA ASN A 139 -1.04 -14.31 6.38
C ASN A 139 -1.33 -13.28 7.47
N ARG A 140 -0.59 -12.16 7.51
CA ARG A 140 -0.79 -11.17 8.58
C ARG A 140 -2.06 -10.36 8.34
N PRO A 141 -2.87 -10.10 9.38
CA PRO A 141 -4.05 -9.25 9.30
C PRO A 141 -3.67 -7.80 8.94
N ASP A 142 -4.55 -7.11 8.22
CA ASP A 142 -4.26 -5.75 7.73
C ASP A 142 -4.34 -4.70 8.85
N ASN A 143 -5.22 -4.89 9.83
CA ASN A 143 -5.41 -4.02 10.99
C ASN A 143 -4.16 -3.89 11.87
N GLU A 144 -3.29 -4.92 11.96
CA GLU A 144 -2.04 -4.86 12.74
C GLU A 144 -1.09 -3.73 12.32
N TYR A 145 -1.20 -3.25 11.09
CA TYR A 145 -0.29 -2.25 10.51
C TYR A 145 -0.86 -0.83 10.53
N PHE A 146 -2.13 -0.67 10.87
CA PHE A 146 -2.83 0.60 10.81
C PHE A 146 -2.20 1.68 11.73
N CYS A 147 -2.04 1.38 13.01
CA CYS A 147 -1.48 2.34 13.96
C CYS A 147 -0.07 2.81 13.56
N ARG A 148 0.75 1.91 13.02
CA ARG A 148 2.09 2.25 12.52
C ARG A 148 2.03 3.25 11.36
N LEU A 149 1.11 3.07 10.42
CA LEU A 149 0.93 3.97 9.29
C LEU A 149 0.44 5.35 9.76
N VAL A 150 -0.55 5.38 10.65
CA VAL A 150 -1.07 6.62 11.24
C VAL A 150 0.04 7.39 11.96
N GLN A 151 0.81 6.72 12.82
CA GLN A 151 1.92 7.35 13.55
C GLN A 151 2.99 7.91 12.60
N ALA A 152 3.31 7.19 11.52
CA ALA A 152 4.26 7.64 10.52
C ALA A 152 3.75 8.88 9.74
N ASP A 153 2.44 8.96 9.47
CA ASP A 153 1.83 10.13 8.83
C ASP A 153 1.82 11.34 9.78
N LEU A 154 1.42 11.16 11.04
CA LEU A 154 1.39 12.24 12.05
C LEU A 154 2.80 12.81 12.29
N ALA A 155 3.84 11.96 12.29
CA ALA A 155 5.22 12.39 12.44
C ALA A 155 5.72 13.29 11.30
N GLN A 156 5.05 13.31 10.15
CA GLN A 156 5.38 14.20 9.03
C GLN A 156 4.76 15.59 9.14
N GLY A 157 3.90 15.84 10.16
CA GLY A 157 3.27 17.15 10.37
C GLY A 157 2.29 17.55 9.25
N LEU A 158 1.71 16.57 8.54
CA LEU A 158 0.71 16.84 7.51
C LEU A 158 -0.63 17.25 8.15
N PRO A 159 -1.46 18.06 7.47
CA PRO A 159 -2.74 18.53 8.00
C PRO A 159 -3.82 17.43 7.92
N VAL A 160 -3.53 16.27 8.50
CA VAL A 160 -4.38 15.07 8.44
C VAL A 160 -5.11 14.93 9.76
N ASP A 161 -6.40 14.73 9.70
CA ASP A 161 -7.26 14.53 10.88
C ASP A 161 -8.25 13.37 10.73
N THR A 162 -8.41 12.81 9.51
CA THR A 162 -9.41 11.79 9.22
C THR A 162 -8.75 10.57 8.56
N TYR A 163 -9.07 9.38 9.03
CA TYR A 163 -8.58 8.12 8.46
C TYR A 163 -9.72 7.22 8.01
N THR A 164 -9.62 6.68 6.78
CA THR A 164 -10.55 5.70 6.24
C THR A 164 -9.82 4.42 5.81
N GLY A 165 -10.51 3.30 5.94
CA GLY A 165 -10.06 1.97 5.53
C GLY A 165 -11.24 1.08 5.16
N ASP A 166 -10.98 -0.12 4.69
CA ASP A 166 -12.04 -1.10 4.42
C ASP A 166 -12.51 -1.81 5.70
N ARG A 167 -13.42 -2.79 5.54
CA ARG A 167 -13.97 -3.56 6.67
C ARG A 167 -12.94 -4.41 7.43
N ALA A 168 -11.76 -4.66 6.87
CA ALA A 168 -10.69 -5.36 7.57
C ALA A 168 -10.06 -4.52 8.69
N TYR A 169 -10.29 -3.20 8.66
CA TYR A 169 -9.87 -2.26 9.69
C TYR A 169 -10.95 -1.95 10.73
N ASP A 170 -12.16 -2.53 10.62
CA ASP A 170 -13.21 -2.41 11.64
C ASP A 170 -12.85 -3.22 12.89
N ASP A 171 -12.01 -2.64 13.71
CA ASP A 171 -11.50 -3.20 14.96
C ASP A 171 -11.71 -2.20 16.09
N SER A 172 -12.25 -2.67 17.23
CA SER A 172 -12.56 -1.80 18.36
C SER A 172 -11.32 -1.07 18.91
N GLU A 173 -10.15 -1.71 18.86
CA GLU A 173 -8.90 -1.08 19.31
C GLU A 173 -8.49 0.06 18.37
N LEU A 174 -8.73 -0.07 17.06
CA LEU A 174 -8.43 0.98 16.10
C LEU A 174 -9.36 2.17 16.22
N HIS A 175 -10.65 1.95 16.48
CA HIS A 175 -11.59 3.03 16.75
C HIS A 175 -11.17 3.84 18.02
N VAL A 176 -10.82 3.12 19.10
CA VAL A 176 -10.29 3.74 20.33
C VAL A 176 -8.97 4.47 20.07
N PHE A 177 -8.08 3.89 19.26
CA PHE A 177 -6.81 4.52 18.90
C PHE A 177 -7.01 5.84 18.14
N LEU A 178 -7.91 5.91 17.17
CA LEU A 178 -8.22 7.14 16.46
C LEU A 178 -8.79 8.20 17.41
N GLN A 179 -9.73 7.85 18.27
CA GLN A 179 -10.31 8.74 19.26
C GLN A 179 -9.26 9.28 20.24
N ALA A 180 -8.38 8.41 20.75
CA ALA A 180 -7.32 8.80 21.68
C ALA A 180 -6.29 9.76 21.07
N ASN A 181 -6.13 9.74 19.74
CA ASN A 181 -5.26 10.66 19.00
C ASN A 181 -6.01 11.87 18.42
N HIS A 182 -7.27 12.11 18.82
CA HIS A 182 -8.12 13.21 18.34
C HIS A 182 -8.31 13.21 16.82
N LEU A 183 -8.39 12.01 16.21
CA LEU A 183 -8.59 11.81 14.78
C LEU A 183 -10.03 11.41 14.48
N HIS A 184 -10.56 11.89 13.37
CA HIS A 184 -11.86 11.47 12.87
C HIS A 184 -11.80 10.08 12.26
N ASP A 185 -12.71 9.25 12.74
CA ASP A 185 -12.86 7.87 12.30
C ASP A 185 -13.78 7.79 11.09
N ALA A 186 -13.27 7.22 9.99
CA ALA A 186 -14.04 6.91 8.80
C ALA A 186 -13.77 5.46 8.33
N LEU A 187 -13.40 4.56 9.25
CA LEU A 187 -13.22 3.13 8.97
C LEU A 187 -14.55 2.50 8.62
N LYS A 188 -14.59 1.73 7.53
CA LYS A 188 -15.82 1.11 7.04
C LYS A 188 -16.29 0.03 8.00
N LEU A 189 -17.43 0.28 8.65
CA LEU A 189 -18.00 -0.65 9.62
C LEU A 189 -18.51 -1.94 8.98
N ASN A 190 -18.38 -3.02 9.71
CA ASN A 190 -19.01 -4.30 9.40
C ASN A 190 -20.51 -4.25 9.71
N ASP A 191 -21.30 -5.00 8.96
CA ASP A 191 -22.76 -4.95 9.05
C ASP A 191 -23.32 -5.37 10.43
N TYR A 192 -22.54 -6.12 11.24
CA TYR A 192 -22.97 -6.51 12.59
C TYR A 192 -22.98 -5.34 13.58
N ARG A 193 -22.18 -4.28 13.37
CA ARG A 193 -22.08 -3.12 14.27
C ARG A 193 -23.38 -2.34 14.39
N THR A 194 -24.21 -2.35 13.35
CA THR A 194 -25.49 -1.63 13.31
C THR A 194 -26.71 -2.54 13.49
N GLN A 195 -26.49 -3.81 13.82
CA GLN A 195 -27.59 -4.75 14.11
C GLN A 195 -28.25 -4.43 15.47
N LYS A 196 -29.55 -4.77 15.59
CA LYS A 196 -30.36 -4.50 16.80
C LYS A 196 -29.77 -5.08 18.10
N LYS A 197 -28.88 -6.07 18.00
CA LYS A 197 -28.25 -6.76 19.14
C LYS A 197 -26.97 -6.07 19.62
N ASP A 198 -26.42 -5.13 18.88
CA ASP A 198 -25.19 -4.41 19.28
C ASP A 198 -25.52 -3.35 20.32
N VAL A 199 -24.86 -3.42 21.48
CA VAL A 199 -25.05 -2.49 22.60
C VAL A 199 -24.64 -1.06 22.23
N HIS A 200 -23.68 -0.90 21.32
CA HIS A 200 -23.14 0.38 20.86
C HIS A 200 -23.75 0.85 19.53
N LYS A 201 -24.85 0.25 19.10
CA LYS A 201 -25.50 0.54 17.81
C LYS A 201 -25.69 2.05 17.57
N GLY A 202 -26.17 2.80 18.55
CA GLY A 202 -26.39 4.25 18.41
C GLY A 202 -25.11 5.02 18.08
N VAL A 203 -23.99 4.66 18.73
CA VAL A 203 -22.68 5.28 18.47
C VAL A 203 -22.21 5.00 17.03
N TRP A 204 -22.41 3.78 16.54
CA TRP A 204 -22.06 3.44 15.18
C TRP A 204 -22.95 4.09 14.12
N GLU A 205 -24.24 4.29 14.42
CA GLU A 205 -25.16 5.03 13.56
C GLU A 205 -24.79 6.53 13.49
N GLU A 206 -24.42 7.14 14.61
CA GLU A 206 -23.90 8.52 14.63
C GLU A 206 -22.60 8.65 13.83
N LEU A 207 -21.66 7.72 14.03
CA LEU A 207 -20.43 7.68 13.26
C LEU A 207 -20.70 7.61 11.76
N GLN A 208 -21.58 6.70 11.33
CA GLN A 208 -21.96 6.56 9.93
C GLN A 208 -22.64 7.80 9.35
N ALA A 209 -23.38 8.55 10.17
CA ALA A 209 -24.04 9.79 9.75
C ALA A 209 -23.09 10.98 9.66
N SER A 210 -21.89 10.90 10.23
CA SER A 210 -20.91 11.99 10.21
C SER A 210 -20.41 12.31 8.80
N GLU A 211 -20.14 13.58 8.53
CA GLU A 211 -19.60 14.04 7.25
C GLU A 211 -18.23 13.40 6.95
N HIS A 212 -17.37 13.27 7.97
CA HIS A 212 -16.05 12.65 7.85
C HIS A 212 -16.15 11.21 7.38
N TYR A 213 -17.05 10.43 7.99
CA TYR A 213 -17.27 9.03 7.59
C TYR A 213 -17.76 8.93 6.14
N GLN A 214 -18.81 9.68 5.80
CA GLN A 214 -19.40 9.66 4.45
C GLN A 214 -18.39 10.07 3.38
N ASN A 215 -17.58 11.09 3.66
CA ASN A 215 -16.52 11.52 2.77
C ASN A 215 -15.41 10.46 2.63
N GLY A 216 -14.98 9.85 3.74
CA GLY A 216 -13.98 8.79 3.76
C GLY A 216 -14.40 7.60 2.91
N ILE A 217 -15.60 7.07 3.15
CA ILE A 217 -16.14 5.93 2.39
C ILE A 217 -16.23 6.23 0.90
N ARG A 218 -16.67 7.44 0.52
CA ARG A 218 -16.80 7.87 -0.88
C ARG A 218 -15.45 7.94 -1.59
N GLN A 219 -14.37 8.33 -0.88
CA GLN A 219 -13.06 8.53 -1.50
C GLN A 219 -12.15 7.31 -1.43
N ARG A 220 -12.49 6.28 -0.66
CA ARG A 220 -11.66 5.08 -0.40
C ARG A 220 -11.16 4.41 -1.68
N TYR A 221 -11.97 4.37 -2.76
CA TYR A 221 -11.59 3.72 -4.02
C TYR A 221 -10.31 4.29 -4.67
N GLN A 222 -9.86 5.47 -4.26
CA GLN A 222 -8.68 6.11 -4.86
C GLN A 222 -7.40 5.31 -4.61
N ILE A 223 -7.24 4.69 -3.43
CA ILE A 223 -6.06 3.88 -3.13
C ILE A 223 -6.07 2.57 -3.94
N GLU A 224 -7.25 1.99 -4.22
CA GLU A 224 -7.38 0.82 -5.08
C GLU A 224 -6.89 1.12 -6.50
N ARG A 225 -7.20 2.31 -7.03
CA ARG A 225 -6.69 2.78 -8.32
C ARG A 225 -5.16 2.94 -8.30
N LYS A 226 -4.60 3.44 -7.19
CA LYS A 226 -3.16 3.58 -6.99
C LYS A 226 -2.48 2.21 -6.97
N PHE A 227 -3.02 1.23 -6.28
CA PHE A 227 -2.54 -0.15 -6.30
C PHE A 227 -2.68 -0.80 -7.68
N GLY A 228 -3.76 -0.51 -8.39
CA GLY A 228 -3.94 -0.92 -9.78
C GLY A 228 -2.83 -0.38 -10.69
N GLU A 229 -2.43 0.88 -10.55
CA GLU A 229 -1.28 1.47 -11.26
C GLU A 229 0.02 0.75 -10.87
N ALA A 230 0.27 0.57 -9.57
CA ALA A 230 1.45 -0.12 -9.07
C ALA A 230 1.60 -1.54 -9.65
N LYS A 231 0.51 -2.29 -9.72
CA LYS A 231 0.51 -3.67 -10.26
C LYS A 231 0.70 -3.72 -11.78
N ARG A 232 -0.05 -2.91 -12.52
CA ARG A 232 -0.05 -2.95 -13.99
C ARG A 232 1.19 -2.32 -14.62
N GLU A 233 1.60 -1.17 -14.07
CA GLU A 233 2.64 -0.34 -14.69
C GLU A 233 4.02 -0.58 -14.07
N HIS A 234 4.08 -1.01 -12.80
CA HIS A 234 5.33 -1.14 -12.05
C HIS A 234 5.62 -2.57 -11.57
N GLY A 235 4.74 -3.53 -11.93
CA GLY A 235 4.96 -4.95 -11.66
C GLY A 235 4.87 -5.34 -10.19
N LEU A 236 4.15 -4.57 -9.35
CA LEU A 236 3.99 -4.87 -7.93
C LEU A 236 3.13 -6.14 -7.68
N GLY A 237 2.38 -6.62 -8.68
CA GLY A 237 1.57 -7.84 -8.56
C GLY A 237 2.39 -9.10 -8.26
N ARG A 238 3.69 -9.08 -8.57
CA ARG A 238 4.63 -10.18 -8.29
C ARG A 238 5.93 -9.65 -7.70
N CYS A 239 6.39 -10.30 -6.62
CA CYS A 239 7.70 -9.99 -6.05
C CYS A 239 8.81 -10.39 -7.04
N ARG A 240 9.79 -9.51 -7.24
CA ARG A 240 10.98 -9.78 -8.07
C ARG A 240 12.08 -10.49 -7.30
N TYR A 241 11.98 -10.51 -5.98
CA TYR A 241 13.00 -10.98 -5.05
C TYR A 241 12.46 -12.10 -4.16
N VAL A 242 13.35 -12.69 -3.37
CA VAL A 242 13.03 -13.64 -2.32
C VAL A 242 13.32 -12.96 -0.98
N GLY A 243 12.37 -13.04 -0.04
CA GLY A 243 12.48 -12.48 1.30
C GLY A 243 11.78 -11.13 1.50
N LEU A 244 11.18 -10.95 2.68
CA LEU A 244 10.34 -9.79 3.04
C LEU A 244 11.08 -8.47 2.92
N ILE A 245 12.35 -8.37 3.34
CA ILE A 245 13.14 -7.13 3.29
C ILE A 245 13.33 -6.67 1.83
N ARG A 246 13.58 -7.62 0.93
CA ARG A 246 13.75 -7.32 -0.51
C ARG A 246 12.42 -6.97 -1.17
N TYR A 247 11.33 -7.58 -0.71
CA TYR A 247 9.99 -7.16 -1.12
C TYR A 247 9.68 -5.74 -0.65
N ALA A 248 9.99 -5.40 0.59
CA ALA A 248 9.82 -4.04 1.10
C ALA A 248 10.60 -3.01 0.27
N LEU A 249 11.84 -3.33 -0.13
CA LEU A 249 12.59 -2.48 -1.07
C LEU A 249 11.84 -2.27 -2.39
N GLN A 250 11.24 -3.32 -2.96
CA GLN A 250 10.41 -3.18 -4.17
C GLN A 250 9.21 -2.27 -3.95
N CYS A 251 8.55 -2.36 -2.79
CA CYS A 251 7.42 -1.52 -2.43
C CYS A 251 7.81 -0.06 -2.30
N PHE A 252 8.90 0.25 -1.55
CA PHE A 252 9.39 1.63 -1.43
C PHE A 252 9.78 2.23 -2.78
N LEU A 253 10.54 1.52 -3.60
CA LEU A 253 10.90 2.00 -4.94
C LEU A 253 9.69 2.24 -5.83
N THR A 254 8.67 1.38 -5.73
CA THR A 254 7.41 1.55 -6.47
C THR A 254 6.65 2.78 -5.98
N ALA A 255 6.52 2.97 -4.67
CA ALA A 255 5.84 4.13 -4.07
C ALA A 255 6.56 5.45 -4.42
N ILE A 256 7.89 5.46 -4.36
CA ILE A 256 8.72 6.61 -4.77
C ILE A 256 8.44 7.00 -6.23
N VAL A 257 8.44 6.03 -7.15
CA VAL A 257 8.15 6.32 -8.57
C VAL A 257 6.71 6.80 -8.76
N LEU A 258 5.74 6.20 -8.09
CA LEU A 258 4.34 6.64 -8.13
C LEU A 258 4.18 8.08 -7.63
N ASN A 259 4.86 8.40 -6.51
CA ASN A 259 4.82 9.75 -5.94
C ASN A 259 5.51 10.77 -6.85
N LEU A 260 6.67 10.46 -7.42
CA LEU A 260 7.36 11.36 -8.36
C LEU A 260 6.51 11.61 -9.61
N LYS A 261 5.89 10.58 -10.18
CA LYS A 261 4.95 10.74 -11.32
C LYS A 261 3.78 11.64 -10.95
N ARG A 262 3.20 11.41 -9.76
CA ARG A 262 2.08 12.22 -9.27
C ARG A 262 2.49 13.65 -8.99
N LEU A 263 3.67 13.88 -8.40
CA LEU A 263 4.23 15.19 -8.13
C LEU A 263 4.45 16.00 -9.42
N VAL A 264 5.06 15.40 -10.45
CA VAL A 264 5.22 16.04 -11.75
C VAL A 264 3.88 16.46 -12.33
N TRP A 265 2.86 15.59 -12.24
CA TRP A 265 1.51 15.94 -12.70
C TRP A 265 0.91 17.11 -11.91
N LEU A 266 1.04 17.10 -10.57
CA LEU A 266 0.49 18.16 -9.71
C LEU A 266 1.16 19.53 -9.97
N LEU A 267 2.47 19.53 -10.22
CA LEU A 267 3.24 20.77 -10.41
C LEU A 267 3.19 21.30 -11.85
N ARG A 268 3.01 20.46 -12.84
CA ARG A 268 3.11 20.83 -14.25
C ARG A 268 1.82 20.64 -15.06
N GLY A 269 0.80 19.98 -14.49
CA GLY A 269 -0.41 19.61 -15.21
C GLY A 269 -0.19 18.58 -16.33
N VAL A 270 1.02 18.00 -16.42
CA VAL A 270 1.40 17.10 -17.52
C VAL A 270 1.20 15.65 -17.09
N PRO A 271 0.34 14.87 -17.75
CA PRO A 271 0.23 13.44 -17.49
C PRO A 271 1.51 12.72 -17.91
N PHE A 272 2.02 11.86 -17.06
CA PHE A 272 3.29 11.14 -17.30
C PHE A 272 3.24 10.15 -18.48
N LYS A 273 2.07 9.72 -18.89
CA LYS A 273 1.82 9.02 -20.16
C LYS A 273 1.04 9.95 -21.07
N GLY A 274 1.65 10.25 -22.20
CA GLY A 274 1.11 11.14 -23.24
C GLY A 274 -0.18 10.65 -23.92
N ARG A 275 -1.20 10.39 -23.14
CA ARG A 275 -2.57 10.49 -23.59
C ARG A 275 -2.99 11.94 -23.40
N ALA A 276 -2.62 12.77 -24.35
CA ALA A 276 -3.42 13.96 -24.61
C ALA A 276 -4.87 13.48 -24.78
N ARG A 277 -5.69 13.62 -23.74
CA ARG A 277 -7.11 13.74 -23.99
C ARG A 277 -7.23 15.02 -24.79
N ALA A 278 -7.55 14.85 -26.06
CA ALA A 278 -8.07 15.94 -26.82
C ALA A 278 -9.15 16.59 -25.95
N VAL A 279 -8.91 17.84 -25.57
CA VAL A 279 -9.92 18.68 -24.97
C VAL A 279 -10.84 18.98 -26.17
N ALA A 280 -12.00 18.30 -26.19
CA ALA A 280 -13.09 18.68 -27.06
C ALA A 280 -13.83 19.85 -26.41
#